data_bd30429c3039f0f2332cc1000a7c33a0
#
_entry.id   bd30429c3039f0f2332cc1000a7c33a0
#
_cell.length_a   1.000
_cell.length_b   1.000
_cell.length_c   1.000
_cell.angle_alpha   90.00
_cell.angle_beta   90.00
_cell.angle_gamma   90.00
#
_symmetry.space_group_name_H-M   'P 1'
#
loop_
_entity.id
_entity.type
_entity.pdbx_description
1 polymer ?
#
loop_
_entity_poly.entity_id
_entity_poly.type
_entity_poly.pdbx_seq_one_letter_code
_entity_poly.pdbx_strand_id
1 'polypeptide(L)'
;MKLPKEFEYYVQKGIIRKITPDNSRAEFLINESNISLKGLKERVKVMDINEINANSIIKECYDIIMELIRAKLLLDGYSSSGGYAHEGEISYLKTLGLPDTQISFLNELRYFRNSITYYGKLLDKEYA
;
A
#
# COMPACT_ATOMS: atom_id res chain seq x y z
N MET A 1 11.50 5.76 -13.85
CA MET A 1 11.13 4.93 -12.70
C MET A 1 11.44 5.70 -11.41
N LYS A 2 10.41 6.02 -10.64
CA LYS A 2 10.60 6.80 -9.41
C LYS A 2 10.53 5.90 -8.19
N LEU A 3 11.54 5.99 -7.32
CA LEU A 3 11.61 5.24 -6.09
C LEU A 3 11.46 6.18 -4.89
N PRO A 4 10.91 5.70 -3.76
CA PRO A 4 11.00 6.46 -2.52
C PRO A 4 12.46 6.55 -2.06
N LYS A 5 12.72 7.40 -1.09
CA LYS A 5 14.03 7.47 -0.45
C LYS A 5 14.28 6.20 0.37
N GLU A 6 15.49 6.05 0.89
CA GLU A 6 15.83 4.92 1.76
C GLU A 6 15.00 4.96 3.04
N PHE A 7 14.70 3.81 3.61
CA PHE A 7 13.88 3.69 4.82
C PHE A 7 14.42 4.54 5.97
N GLU A 8 15.73 4.58 6.13
CA GLU A 8 16.38 5.34 7.19
C GLU A 8 16.09 6.85 7.12
N TYR A 9 15.89 7.39 5.92
CA TYR A 9 15.48 8.78 5.76
C TYR A 9 14.16 9.06 6.51
N TYR A 10 13.18 8.16 6.37
CA TYR A 10 11.88 8.33 7.01
C TYR A 10 11.95 8.11 8.52
N VAL A 11 12.84 7.26 8.98
CA VAL A 11 13.11 7.06 10.41
C VAL A 11 13.71 8.34 10.99
N GLN A 12 14.72 8.92 10.34
CA GLN A 12 15.37 10.14 10.82
C GLN A 12 14.42 11.35 10.83
N LYS A 13 13.47 11.41 9.91
CA LYS A 13 12.47 12.47 9.85
C LYS A 13 11.31 12.28 10.83
N GLY A 14 11.28 11.18 11.56
CA GLY A 14 10.21 10.88 12.51
C GLY A 14 8.90 10.45 11.87
N ILE A 15 8.91 10.17 10.56
CA ILE A 15 7.75 9.65 9.82
C ILE A 15 7.54 8.19 10.21
N ILE A 16 8.63 7.43 10.30
CA ILE A 16 8.65 6.07 10.81
C ILE A 16 9.27 6.11 12.20
N ARG A 17 8.61 5.52 13.18
CA ARG A 17 9.09 5.49 14.57
C ARG A 17 9.23 4.06 15.05
N LYS A 18 10.26 3.82 15.85
CA LYS A 18 10.39 2.54 16.55
C LYS A 18 9.36 2.46 17.66
N ILE A 19 8.70 1.31 17.76
CA ILE A 19 7.73 1.00 18.81
C ILE A 19 7.99 -0.42 19.31
N THR A 20 7.36 -0.80 20.40
CA THR A 20 7.27 -2.22 20.77
C THR A 20 6.46 -2.92 19.70
N PRO A 21 6.90 -4.09 19.19
CA PRO A 21 6.12 -4.83 18.18
C PRO A 21 4.68 -5.03 18.64
N ASP A 22 3.75 -4.76 17.73
CA ASP A 22 2.31 -4.85 18.02
C ASP A 22 1.72 -6.03 17.23
N ASN A 23 1.86 -7.22 17.79
CA ASN A 23 1.43 -8.45 17.12
C ASN A 23 -0.08 -8.52 16.94
N SER A 24 -0.85 -8.06 17.93
CA SER A 24 -2.32 -8.10 17.87
C SER A 24 -2.86 -7.24 16.74
N ARG A 25 -2.33 -6.02 16.61
CA ARG A 25 -2.75 -5.11 15.56
C ARG A 25 -2.30 -5.59 14.19
N ALA A 26 -1.09 -6.15 14.09
CA ALA A 26 -0.58 -6.73 12.85
C ALA A 26 -1.48 -7.88 12.39
N GLU A 27 -1.84 -8.78 13.29
CA GLU A 27 -2.72 -9.91 12.99
C GLU A 27 -4.09 -9.44 12.50
N PHE A 28 -4.66 -8.42 13.15
CA PHE A 28 -5.92 -7.82 12.70
C PHE A 28 -5.81 -7.31 11.26
N LEU A 29 -4.74 -6.56 10.93
CA LEU A 29 -4.54 -6.02 9.58
C LEU A 29 -4.34 -7.13 8.54
N ILE A 30 -3.61 -8.20 8.89
CA ILE A 30 -3.42 -9.34 8.00
C ILE A 30 -4.76 -10.00 7.70
N ASN A 31 -5.58 -10.24 8.72
CA ASN A 31 -6.89 -10.85 8.55
C ASN A 31 -7.81 -9.97 7.70
N GLU A 32 -7.84 -8.67 7.97
CA GLU A 32 -8.63 -7.72 7.18
C GLU A 32 -8.18 -7.68 5.73
N SER A 33 -6.87 -7.68 5.48
CA SER A 33 -6.31 -7.69 4.12
C SER A 33 -6.71 -8.95 3.37
N ASN A 34 -6.67 -10.10 4.02
CA ASN A 34 -7.05 -11.37 3.41
C ASN A 34 -8.54 -11.40 3.07
N ILE A 35 -9.39 -10.90 3.94
CA ILE A 35 -10.83 -10.79 3.69
C ILE A 35 -11.09 -9.86 2.51
N SER A 36 -10.46 -8.69 2.50
CA SER A 36 -10.62 -7.71 1.43
C SER A 36 -10.15 -8.26 0.08
N LEU A 37 -9.02 -8.95 0.06
CA LEU A 37 -8.49 -9.57 -1.17
C LEU A 37 -9.43 -10.65 -1.70
N LYS A 38 -9.95 -11.50 -0.81
CA LYS A 38 -10.89 -12.54 -1.19
C LYS A 38 -12.16 -11.94 -1.78
N GLY A 39 -12.70 -10.91 -1.14
CA GLY A 39 -13.89 -10.22 -1.62
C GLY A 39 -13.67 -9.56 -2.97
N LEU A 40 -12.50 -8.92 -3.15
CA LEU A 40 -12.15 -8.31 -4.43
C LEU A 40 -12.05 -9.35 -5.55
N LYS A 41 -11.38 -10.45 -5.29
CA LYS A 41 -11.26 -11.54 -6.27
C LYS A 41 -12.62 -12.11 -6.67
N GLU A 42 -13.52 -12.30 -5.73
CA GLU A 42 -14.87 -12.79 -6.00
C GLU A 42 -15.67 -11.80 -6.87
N ARG A 43 -15.58 -10.50 -6.56
CA ARG A 43 -16.28 -9.48 -7.34
C ARG A 43 -15.75 -9.38 -8.75
N VAL A 44 -14.44 -9.40 -8.94
CA VAL A 44 -13.81 -9.33 -10.27
C VAL A 44 -14.17 -10.56 -11.10
N LYS A 45 -14.29 -11.73 -10.46
CA LYS A 45 -14.67 -12.97 -11.14
C LYS A 45 -16.09 -12.90 -11.70
N VAL A 46 -16.99 -12.23 -11.00
CA VAL A 46 -18.41 -12.13 -11.39
C VAL A 46 -18.65 -10.98 -12.36
N MET A 47 -18.05 -9.83 -12.10
CA MET A 47 -18.36 -8.58 -12.80
C MET A 47 -17.33 -8.17 -13.85
N ASP A 48 -16.18 -8.79 -13.87
CA ASP A 48 -15.01 -8.40 -14.66
C ASP A 48 -14.56 -6.95 -14.38
N ILE A 49 -13.35 -6.62 -14.81
CA ILE A 49 -12.83 -5.27 -14.70
C ILE A 49 -13.30 -4.47 -15.92
N ASN A 50 -13.90 -3.30 -15.68
CA ASN A 50 -14.44 -2.43 -16.72
C ASN A 50 -14.22 -0.96 -16.35
N GLU A 51 -14.65 -0.05 -17.24
CA GLU A 51 -14.45 1.39 -17.03
C GLU A 51 -15.23 1.95 -15.82
N ILE A 52 -16.30 1.26 -15.41
CA ILE A 52 -17.12 1.72 -14.28
C ILE A 52 -16.43 1.40 -12.95
N ASN A 53 -15.84 0.21 -12.81
CA ASN A 53 -15.25 -0.25 -11.54
C ASN A 53 -13.73 -0.12 -11.45
N ALA A 54 -13.06 0.34 -12.53
CA ALA A 54 -11.60 0.39 -12.58
C ALA A 54 -10.98 1.19 -11.44
N ASN A 55 -11.50 2.39 -11.17
CA ASN A 55 -10.95 3.23 -10.10
C ASN A 55 -11.14 2.61 -8.72
N SER A 56 -12.29 2.00 -8.46
CA SER A 56 -12.56 1.31 -7.20
C SER A 56 -11.60 0.15 -6.99
N ILE A 57 -11.36 -0.63 -8.04
CA ILE A 57 -10.44 -1.78 -7.98
C ILE A 57 -9.02 -1.33 -7.69
N ILE A 58 -8.54 -0.28 -8.38
CA ILE A 58 -7.21 0.28 -8.17
C ILE A 58 -7.04 0.72 -6.71
N LYS A 59 -8.01 1.44 -6.18
CA LYS A 59 -7.98 1.93 -4.80
C LYS A 59 -7.97 0.78 -3.80
N GLU A 60 -8.81 -0.23 -4.01
CA GLU A 60 -8.86 -1.39 -3.12
C GLU A 60 -7.56 -2.20 -3.15
N CYS A 61 -6.96 -2.41 -4.33
CA CYS A 61 -5.67 -3.10 -4.44
C CYS A 61 -4.60 -2.36 -3.65
N TYR A 62 -4.53 -1.06 -3.80
CA TYR A 62 -3.57 -0.24 -3.08
C TYR A 62 -3.76 -0.37 -1.57
N ASP A 63 -4.99 -0.23 -1.10
CA ASP A 63 -5.29 -0.29 0.34
C ASP A 63 -4.95 -1.65 0.94
N ILE A 64 -5.22 -2.75 0.22
CA ILE A 64 -4.87 -4.11 0.65
C ILE A 64 -3.36 -4.25 0.79
N ILE A 65 -2.60 -3.80 -0.20
CA ILE A 65 -1.13 -3.88 -0.17
C ILE A 65 -0.58 -3.06 1.00
N MET A 66 -1.08 -1.85 1.19
CA MET A 66 -0.60 -0.97 2.26
C MET A 66 -0.92 -1.53 3.64
N GLU A 67 -2.07 -2.17 3.82
CA GLU A 67 -2.40 -2.84 5.08
C GLU A 67 -1.39 -3.96 5.40
N LEU A 68 -1.01 -4.75 4.40
CA LEU A 68 -0.02 -5.82 4.57
C LEU A 68 1.36 -5.26 4.92
N ILE A 69 1.78 -4.19 4.27
CA ILE A 69 3.05 -3.53 4.58
C ILE A 69 3.04 -2.99 6.01
N ARG A 70 1.94 -2.35 6.40
CA ARG A 70 1.79 -1.79 7.75
C ARG A 70 1.81 -2.90 8.81
N ALA A 71 1.18 -4.04 8.51
CA ALA A 71 1.23 -5.20 9.40
C ALA A 71 2.67 -5.68 9.60
N LYS A 72 3.45 -5.76 8.53
CA LYS A 72 4.86 -6.16 8.62
C LYS A 72 5.68 -5.16 9.45
N LEU A 73 5.46 -3.87 9.25
CA LEU A 73 6.11 -2.84 10.08
C LEU A 73 5.78 -3.01 11.57
N LEU A 74 4.52 -3.24 11.89
CA LEU A 74 4.11 -3.45 13.29
C LEU A 74 4.75 -4.69 13.90
N LEU A 75 4.87 -5.78 13.13
CA LEU A 75 5.56 -6.99 13.57
C LEU A 75 7.04 -6.73 13.85
N ASP A 76 7.66 -5.87 13.06
CA ASP A 76 9.08 -5.56 13.17
C ASP A 76 9.37 -4.40 14.14
N GLY A 77 8.33 -3.83 14.76
CA GLY A 77 8.47 -2.79 15.75
C GLY A 77 8.56 -1.38 15.20
N TYR A 78 7.78 -1.08 14.16
CA TYR A 78 7.71 0.25 13.56
C TYR A 78 6.28 0.73 13.39
N SER A 79 6.09 2.04 13.47
CA SER A 79 4.82 2.71 13.20
C SER A 79 5.06 3.94 12.34
N SER A 80 4.13 4.25 11.46
CA SER A 80 4.22 5.41 10.57
C SER A 80 3.11 6.42 10.87
N SER A 81 3.39 7.69 10.59
CA SER A 81 2.40 8.76 10.74
C SER A 81 2.78 9.97 9.91
N GLY A 82 1.79 10.84 9.64
CA GLY A 82 2.01 12.09 8.94
C GLY A 82 1.85 11.99 7.44
N GLY A 83 2.16 13.09 6.74
CA GLY A 83 1.88 13.25 5.32
C GLY A 83 2.68 12.34 4.39
N TYR A 84 3.82 11.82 4.82
CA TYR A 84 4.66 10.94 4.01
C TYR A 84 4.65 9.49 4.52
N ALA A 85 3.64 9.12 5.31
CA ALA A 85 3.56 7.79 5.93
C ALA A 85 3.55 6.67 4.89
N HIS A 86 2.72 6.78 3.85
CA HIS A 86 2.62 5.75 2.81
C HIS A 86 3.93 5.58 2.05
N GLU A 87 4.61 6.69 1.73
CA GLU A 87 5.90 6.64 1.06
C GLU A 87 6.95 5.95 1.93
N GLY A 88 6.97 6.28 3.23
CA GLY A 88 7.85 5.62 4.20
C GLY A 88 7.56 4.13 4.32
N GLU A 89 6.28 3.75 4.33
CA GLU A 89 5.88 2.35 4.38
C GLU A 89 6.36 1.58 3.14
N ILE A 90 6.21 2.16 1.96
CA ILE A 90 6.69 1.54 0.71
C ILE A 90 8.21 1.40 0.73
N SER A 91 8.94 2.39 1.27
CA SER A 91 10.40 2.34 1.36
C SER A 91 10.91 1.14 2.16
N TYR A 92 10.11 0.62 3.09
CA TYR A 92 10.48 -0.53 3.91
C TYR A 92 10.65 -1.81 3.08
N LEU A 93 9.97 -1.89 1.94
CA LEU A 93 10.05 -3.07 1.07
C LEU A 93 11.46 -3.32 0.54
N LYS A 94 12.24 -2.27 0.33
CA LYS A 94 13.64 -2.42 -0.09
C LYS A 94 14.46 -3.10 1.01
N THR A 95 14.20 -2.75 2.26
CA THR A 95 14.81 -3.39 3.42
C THR A 95 14.48 -4.88 3.48
N LEU A 96 13.30 -5.27 3.00
CA LEU A 96 12.86 -6.66 2.94
C LEU A 96 13.36 -7.40 1.71
N GLY A 97 14.10 -6.74 0.82
CA GLY A 97 14.71 -7.36 -0.34
C GLY A 97 13.85 -7.39 -1.60
N LEU A 98 12.76 -6.63 -1.66
CA LEU A 98 11.95 -6.57 -2.88
C LEU A 98 12.71 -5.84 -3.99
N PRO A 99 12.57 -6.28 -5.25
CA PRO A 99 13.20 -5.63 -6.39
C PRO A 99 12.71 -4.20 -6.60
N ASP A 100 13.60 -3.33 -7.10
CA ASP A 100 13.26 -1.94 -7.40
C ASP A 100 12.08 -1.81 -8.36
N THR A 101 11.91 -2.75 -9.29
CA THR A 101 10.79 -2.75 -10.23
C THR A 101 9.45 -2.85 -9.51
N GLN A 102 9.36 -3.70 -8.49
CA GLN A 102 8.14 -3.86 -7.70
C GLN A 102 7.90 -2.65 -6.80
N ILE A 103 8.94 -2.12 -6.18
CA ILE A 103 8.85 -0.93 -5.33
C ILE A 103 8.40 0.27 -6.18
N SER A 104 8.98 0.44 -7.35
CA SER A 104 8.61 1.51 -8.27
C SER A 104 7.15 1.39 -8.72
N PHE A 105 6.69 0.17 -9.00
CA PHE A 105 5.28 -0.08 -9.35
C PHE A 105 4.35 0.36 -8.22
N LEU A 106 4.68 0.01 -6.97
CA LEU A 106 3.87 0.40 -5.83
C LEU A 106 3.88 1.91 -5.60
N ASN A 107 5.01 2.55 -5.82
CA ASN A 107 5.10 4.01 -5.71
C ASN A 107 4.28 4.70 -6.80
N GLU A 108 4.26 4.14 -8.01
CA GLU A 108 3.40 4.60 -9.09
C GLU A 108 1.92 4.41 -8.73
N LEU A 109 1.58 3.25 -8.18
CA LEU A 109 0.21 2.95 -7.74
C LEU A 109 -0.24 3.94 -6.66
N ARG A 110 0.63 4.30 -5.74
CA ARG A 110 0.36 5.35 -4.73
C ARG A 110 0.04 6.67 -5.41
N TYR A 111 0.83 7.05 -6.39
CA TYR A 111 0.61 8.29 -7.13
C TYR A 111 -0.75 8.30 -7.84
N PHE A 112 -1.09 7.22 -8.52
CA PHE A 112 -2.37 7.12 -9.24
C PHE A 112 -3.55 7.08 -8.27
N ARG A 113 -3.45 6.34 -7.18
CA ARG A 113 -4.50 6.31 -6.16
C ARG A 113 -4.75 7.71 -5.59
N ASN A 114 -3.69 8.47 -5.32
CA ASN A 114 -3.82 9.85 -4.84
C ASN A 114 -4.43 10.75 -5.92
N SER A 115 -4.09 10.54 -7.18
CA SER A 115 -4.68 11.29 -8.29
C SER A 115 -6.17 11.05 -8.41
N ILE A 116 -6.63 9.81 -8.25
CA ILE A 116 -8.06 9.48 -8.24
C ILE A 116 -8.75 10.16 -7.06
N THR A 117 -8.18 10.04 -5.87
CA THR A 117 -8.81 10.46 -4.62
C THR A 117 -8.84 11.99 -4.48
N TYR A 118 -7.74 12.67 -4.81
CA TYR A 118 -7.59 14.10 -4.50
C TYR A 118 -7.73 15.00 -5.71
N TYR A 119 -7.50 14.50 -6.92
CA TYR A 119 -7.50 15.31 -8.14
C TYR A 119 -8.59 14.91 -9.14
N GLY A 120 -9.41 13.92 -8.80
CA GLY A 120 -10.52 13.49 -9.64
C GLY A 120 -10.14 12.84 -10.96
N LYS A 121 -8.90 12.36 -11.10
CA LYS A 121 -8.48 11.67 -12.33
C LYS A 121 -9.12 10.30 -12.43
N LEU A 122 -9.46 9.90 -13.67
CA LEU A 122 -9.98 8.58 -13.96
C LEU A 122 -8.90 7.72 -14.60
N LEU A 123 -8.76 6.50 -14.14
CA LEU A 123 -7.91 5.50 -14.74
C LEU A 123 -8.79 4.45 -15.43
N ASP A 124 -8.24 3.79 -16.43
CA ASP A 124 -9.02 2.87 -17.24
C ASP A 124 -8.92 1.41 -16.73
N LYS A 125 -9.73 0.56 -17.35
CA LYS A 125 -9.77 -0.87 -17.01
C LYS A 125 -8.46 -1.59 -17.30
N GLU A 126 -7.68 -1.10 -18.27
CA GLU A 126 -6.42 -1.74 -18.63
C GLU A 126 -5.39 -1.60 -17.50
N TYR A 127 -5.38 -0.46 -16.82
CA TYR A 127 -4.52 -0.29 -15.64
C TYR A 127 -5.01 -1.12 -14.45
N ALA A 128 -6.32 -1.18 -14.28
CA ALA A 128 -6.89 -1.94 -13.18
C ALA A 128 -6.69 -3.44 -13.36
#